data_2c40bc948b6b527309d4783ed7b297c9
#
_entry.id   2c40bc948b6b527309d4783ed7b297c9
#
_cell.length_a   1.000
_cell.length_b   1.000
_cell.length_c   1.000
_cell.angle_alpha   90.00
_cell.angle_beta   90.00
_cell.angle_gamma   90.00
#
_symmetry.space_group_name_H-M   'P 1'
#
loop_
_entity.id
_entity.type
_entity.pdbx_description
1 polymer ?
#
loop_
_entity_poly.entity_id
_entity_poly.type
_entity_poly.pdbx_seq_one_letter_code
_entity_poly.pdbx_strand_id
1 'polypeptide(L)'
;MSDRETWDARHRAALGTPLGAPSAWVMSRALSLSAHDTIVDLAAGRGRHAVPLARAGHRVVAIDIVAAALADARAAAPMDAIAADASRLPLRSGSIDAIVCVNFLDRTLFPSLASLLRPGGAAIVETFTVAQRALGRGPSSDAFLLQSDELPALLAPLVILENREGLVRDAAGERYVAQVMAMKEGVSRR
;
A
#
# COMPACT_ATOMS: atom_id res chain seq x y z
N MET A 1 -22.24 -10.96 0.08
CA MET A 1 -21.61 -9.86 0.83
C MET A 1 -20.57 -9.26 -0.09
N SER A 2 -20.62 -7.97 -0.37
CA SER A 2 -19.63 -7.29 -1.21
C SER A 2 -18.29 -7.16 -0.45
N ASP A 3 -17.19 -6.98 -1.19
CA ASP A 3 -15.87 -6.74 -0.57
C ASP A 3 -15.92 -5.56 0.41
N ARG A 4 -16.63 -4.50 0.04
CA ARG A 4 -16.85 -3.32 0.88
C ARG A 4 -17.51 -3.69 2.22
N GLU A 5 -18.58 -4.49 2.22
CA GLU A 5 -19.27 -4.91 3.46
C GLU A 5 -18.36 -5.74 4.36
N THR A 6 -17.57 -6.63 3.76
CA THR A 6 -16.61 -7.47 4.49
C THR A 6 -15.53 -6.62 5.16
N TRP A 7 -14.95 -5.67 4.44
CA TRP A 7 -13.92 -4.78 4.97
C TRP A 7 -14.48 -3.78 5.98
N ASP A 8 -15.70 -3.24 5.75
CA ASP A 8 -16.39 -2.35 6.70
C ASP A 8 -16.60 -3.06 8.05
N ALA A 9 -17.08 -4.30 8.03
CA ALA A 9 -17.26 -5.09 9.25
C ALA A 9 -15.93 -5.31 10.00
N ARG A 10 -14.85 -5.66 9.29
CA ARG A 10 -13.52 -5.85 9.88
C ARG A 10 -12.97 -4.57 10.51
N HIS A 11 -13.05 -3.45 9.81
CA HIS A 11 -12.55 -2.18 10.33
C HIS A 11 -13.37 -1.69 11.51
N ARG A 12 -14.70 -1.83 11.48
CA ARG A 12 -15.57 -1.47 12.61
C ARG A 12 -15.23 -2.30 13.85
N ALA A 13 -15.01 -3.60 13.71
CA ALA A 13 -14.61 -4.46 14.81
C ALA A 13 -13.24 -4.08 15.42
N ALA A 14 -12.39 -3.44 14.64
CA ALA A 14 -11.06 -3.00 15.07
C ALA A 14 -11.01 -1.55 15.60
N LEU A 15 -12.11 -0.77 15.50
CA LEU A 15 -12.13 0.61 16.00
C LEU A 15 -11.85 0.63 17.52
N GLY A 16 -11.03 1.61 17.92
CA GLY A 16 -10.60 1.75 19.32
C GLY A 16 -9.51 0.77 19.77
N THR A 17 -9.12 -0.21 18.96
CA THR A 17 -7.96 -1.04 19.27
C THR A 17 -6.66 -0.35 18.77
N PRO A 18 -5.49 -0.63 19.38
CA PRO A 18 -4.22 -0.10 18.87
C PRO A 18 -3.99 -0.49 17.42
N LEU A 19 -3.41 0.41 16.64
CA LEU A 19 -2.94 0.08 15.29
C LEU A 19 -1.84 -0.99 15.39
N GLY A 20 -1.90 -1.99 14.53
CA GLY A 20 -0.79 -2.92 14.39
C GLY A 20 0.48 -2.21 13.91
N ALA A 21 1.65 -2.79 14.18
CA ALA A 21 2.91 -2.24 13.72
C ALA A 21 2.96 -2.17 12.18
N PRO A 22 3.51 -1.10 11.60
CA PRO A 22 3.75 -1.03 10.17
C PRO A 22 4.85 -1.99 9.73
N SER A 23 4.89 -2.35 8.45
CA SER A 23 6.00 -3.08 7.86
C SER A 23 7.29 -2.28 7.96
N ALA A 24 8.32 -2.84 8.58
CA ALA A 24 9.60 -2.17 8.74
C ALA A 24 10.26 -1.87 7.39
N TRP A 25 10.15 -2.80 6.43
CA TRP A 25 10.69 -2.61 5.09
C TRP A 25 9.99 -1.45 4.36
N VAL A 26 8.66 -1.43 4.35
CA VAL A 26 7.87 -0.34 3.73
C VAL A 26 8.23 1.00 4.34
N MET A 27 8.25 1.08 5.68
CA MET A 27 8.57 2.32 6.38
C MET A 27 9.98 2.83 6.05
N SER A 28 10.97 1.94 5.98
CA SER A 28 12.34 2.37 5.68
C SER A 28 12.49 2.96 4.27
N ARG A 29 11.69 2.50 3.29
CA ARG A 29 11.69 3.04 1.92
C ARG A 29 10.85 4.32 1.83
N ALA A 30 9.67 4.33 2.43
CA ALA A 30 8.80 5.49 2.40
C ALA A 30 9.40 6.69 3.16
N LEU A 31 10.06 6.48 4.28
CA LEU A 31 10.74 7.54 5.05
C LEU A 31 12.01 8.08 4.35
N SER A 32 12.58 7.37 3.38
CA SER A 32 13.71 7.86 2.58
C SER A 32 13.29 8.77 1.41
N LEU A 33 11.99 8.89 1.14
CA LEU A 33 11.46 9.81 0.14
C LEU A 33 11.61 11.27 0.61
N SER A 34 11.56 12.20 -0.34
CA SER A 34 11.62 13.63 -0.01
C SER A 34 10.42 14.03 0.88
N ALA A 35 10.66 14.90 1.86
CA ALA A 35 9.59 15.47 2.68
C ALA A 35 8.57 16.30 1.86
N HIS A 36 8.94 16.71 0.63
CA HIS A 36 8.04 17.42 -0.28
C HIS A 36 7.18 16.49 -1.13
N ASP A 37 7.51 15.19 -1.14
CA ASP A 37 6.77 14.21 -1.92
C ASP A 37 5.39 13.95 -1.31
N THR A 38 4.38 13.85 -2.16
CA THR A 38 3.04 13.41 -1.79
C THR A 38 2.99 11.89 -1.87
N ILE A 39 2.79 11.23 -0.73
CA ILE A 39 2.68 9.79 -0.61
C ILE A 39 1.19 9.41 -0.57
N VAL A 40 0.74 8.61 -1.52
CA VAL A 40 -0.57 7.97 -1.46
C VAL A 40 -0.44 6.62 -0.76
N ASP A 41 -1.12 6.44 0.38
CA ASP A 41 -1.30 5.13 1.02
C ASP A 41 -2.59 4.52 0.47
N LEU A 42 -2.46 3.53 -0.42
CA LEU A 42 -3.55 2.88 -1.12
C LEU A 42 -4.05 1.66 -0.34
N ALA A 43 -5.36 1.57 -0.13
CA ALA A 43 -5.99 0.63 0.80
C ALA A 43 -5.45 0.81 2.24
N ALA A 44 -5.41 2.08 2.67
CA ALA A 44 -4.75 2.51 3.90
C ALA A 44 -5.39 1.94 5.17
N GLY A 45 -6.66 1.52 5.10
CA GLY A 45 -7.43 1.12 6.26
C GLY A 45 -7.43 2.19 7.34
N ARG A 46 -7.10 1.81 8.57
CA ARG A 46 -6.97 2.71 9.72
C ARG A 46 -5.64 3.50 9.75
N GLY A 47 -4.85 3.47 8.67
CA GLY A 47 -3.63 4.26 8.53
C GLY A 47 -2.39 3.67 9.19
N ARG A 48 -2.25 2.35 9.23
CA ARG A 48 -1.10 1.67 9.84
C ARG A 48 0.26 2.17 9.30
N HIS A 49 0.32 2.55 8.02
CA HIS A 49 1.49 3.17 7.38
C HIS A 49 1.31 4.68 7.24
N ALA A 50 0.12 5.15 6.86
CA ALA A 50 -0.19 6.57 6.69
C ALA A 50 0.09 7.40 7.95
N VAL A 51 -0.34 6.93 9.13
CA VAL A 51 -0.18 7.67 10.39
C VAL A 51 1.29 7.92 10.74
N PRO A 52 2.19 6.93 10.78
CA PRO A 52 3.59 7.19 11.08
C PRO A 52 4.29 8.04 9.99
N LEU A 53 3.93 7.91 8.71
CA LEU A 53 4.46 8.76 7.64
C LEU A 53 4.04 10.22 7.81
N ALA A 54 2.76 10.48 8.10
CA ALA A 54 2.27 11.82 8.36
C ALA A 54 2.91 12.45 9.61
N ARG A 55 3.10 11.66 10.68
CA ARG A 55 3.81 12.11 11.89
C ARG A 55 5.28 12.42 11.64
N ALA A 56 5.90 11.77 10.67
CA ALA A 56 7.27 12.07 10.24
C ALA A 56 7.37 13.31 9.34
N GLY A 57 6.23 13.96 9.03
CA GLY A 57 6.19 15.21 8.27
C GLY A 57 5.96 15.05 6.77
N HIS A 58 5.72 13.83 6.27
CA HIS A 58 5.37 13.64 4.86
C HIS A 58 3.94 14.10 4.56
N ARG A 59 3.72 14.57 3.33
CA ARG A 59 2.37 14.82 2.81
C ARG A 59 1.72 13.49 2.45
N VAL A 60 0.71 13.07 3.22
CA VAL A 60 0.06 11.77 3.02
C VAL A 60 -1.38 11.96 2.56
N VAL A 61 -1.77 11.18 1.56
CA VAL A 61 -3.15 11.00 1.12
C VAL A 61 -3.53 9.53 1.34
N ALA A 62 -4.33 9.27 2.35
CA ALA A 62 -4.84 7.92 2.63
C ALA A 62 -6.09 7.65 1.79
N ILE A 63 -6.11 6.53 1.08
CA ILE A 63 -7.26 6.11 0.26
C ILE A 63 -7.73 4.73 0.71
N ASP A 64 -9.00 4.63 1.03
CA ASP A 64 -9.64 3.35 1.38
C ASP A 64 -11.12 3.38 1.01
N ILE A 65 -11.72 2.22 0.83
CA ILE A 65 -13.15 2.10 0.55
C ILE A 65 -14.01 2.34 1.80
N VAL A 66 -13.42 2.18 3.00
CA VAL A 66 -14.08 2.27 4.30
C VAL A 66 -13.84 3.64 4.94
N ALA A 67 -14.81 4.55 4.80
CA ALA A 67 -14.70 5.92 5.33
C ALA A 67 -14.47 5.97 6.86
N ALA A 68 -15.02 5.03 7.63
CA ALA A 68 -14.84 4.98 9.08
C ALA A 68 -13.38 4.68 9.46
N ALA A 69 -12.68 3.84 8.69
CA ALA A 69 -11.26 3.56 8.89
C ALA A 69 -10.40 4.79 8.63
N LEU A 70 -10.72 5.54 7.58
CA LEU A 70 -10.04 6.80 7.26
C LEU A 70 -10.27 7.90 8.31
N ALA A 71 -11.47 7.95 8.90
CA ALA A 71 -11.75 8.89 9.99
C ALA A 71 -10.85 8.61 11.21
N ASP A 72 -10.63 7.34 11.55
CA ASP A 72 -9.73 6.91 12.61
C ASP A 72 -8.26 7.30 12.30
N ALA A 73 -7.81 7.09 11.06
CA ALA A 73 -6.48 7.51 10.60
C ALA A 73 -6.26 9.02 10.72
N ARG A 74 -7.24 9.84 10.27
CA ARG A 74 -7.19 11.31 10.38
C ARG A 74 -7.21 11.83 11.80
N ALA A 75 -7.91 11.15 12.70
CA ALA A 75 -7.89 11.48 14.12
C ALA A 75 -6.51 11.25 14.75
N ALA A 76 -5.72 10.32 14.20
CA ALA A 76 -4.41 9.95 14.72
C ALA A 76 -3.25 10.84 14.20
N ALA A 77 -3.36 11.41 12.99
CA ALA A 77 -2.33 12.28 12.40
C ALA A 77 -2.91 13.19 11.30
N PRO A 78 -2.34 14.37 11.06
CA PRO A 78 -2.78 15.28 9.99
C PRO A 78 -2.46 14.67 8.62
N MET A 79 -3.50 14.37 7.83
CA MET A 79 -3.38 13.86 6.47
C MET A 79 -4.67 14.11 5.68
N ASP A 80 -4.56 14.09 4.36
CA ASP A 80 -5.73 14.00 3.49
C ASP A 80 -6.26 12.56 3.46
N ALA A 81 -7.58 12.40 3.33
CA ALA A 81 -8.20 11.09 3.24
C ALA A 81 -9.35 11.09 2.24
N ILE A 82 -9.38 10.09 1.37
CA ILE A 82 -10.34 9.96 0.28
C ILE A 82 -11.01 8.59 0.39
N ALA A 83 -12.32 8.59 0.65
CA ALA A 83 -13.09 7.35 0.60
C ALA A 83 -13.40 7.02 -0.87
N ALA A 84 -12.70 6.04 -1.43
CA ALA A 84 -12.83 5.63 -2.81
C ALA A 84 -12.59 4.14 -3.01
N ASP A 85 -13.22 3.59 -4.03
CA ASP A 85 -12.91 2.26 -4.54
C ASP A 85 -11.60 2.31 -5.33
N ALA A 86 -10.69 1.38 -5.04
CA ALA A 86 -9.40 1.28 -5.71
C ALA A 86 -9.54 1.09 -7.24
N SER A 87 -10.66 0.51 -7.72
CA SER A 87 -10.94 0.37 -9.15
C SER A 87 -11.22 1.71 -9.85
N ARG A 88 -11.48 2.79 -9.08
CA ARG A 88 -11.83 4.12 -9.58
C ARG A 88 -11.16 5.22 -8.74
N LEU A 89 -9.85 5.24 -8.74
CA LEU A 89 -9.09 6.22 -7.98
C LEU A 89 -9.32 7.64 -8.51
N PRO A 90 -9.75 8.59 -7.67
CA PRO A 90 -9.96 9.97 -8.05
C PRO A 90 -8.64 10.75 -8.08
N LEU A 91 -7.63 10.16 -8.71
CA LEU A 91 -6.29 10.70 -8.83
C LEU A 91 -5.99 11.09 -10.27
N ARG A 92 -5.32 12.21 -10.43
CA ARG A 92 -4.88 12.67 -11.74
C ARG A 92 -3.63 11.91 -12.19
N SER A 93 -3.58 11.48 -13.45
CA SER A 93 -2.38 10.85 -14.03
C SER A 93 -1.15 11.75 -13.89
N GLY A 94 -0.03 11.14 -13.57
CA GLY A 94 1.26 11.82 -13.46
C GLY A 94 1.38 12.83 -12.32
N SER A 95 0.52 12.74 -11.27
CA SER A 95 0.49 13.72 -10.19
C SER A 95 1.05 13.21 -8.86
N ILE A 96 1.35 11.93 -8.74
CA ILE A 96 1.73 11.29 -7.48
C ILE A 96 3.24 11.05 -7.44
N ASP A 97 3.88 11.43 -6.34
CA ASP A 97 5.31 11.23 -6.13
C ASP A 97 5.61 9.80 -5.67
N ALA A 98 4.79 9.27 -4.77
CA ALA A 98 4.94 7.89 -4.32
C ALA A 98 3.60 7.23 -3.98
N ILE A 99 3.52 5.92 -4.22
CA ILE A 99 2.41 5.06 -3.81
C ILE A 99 2.96 4.02 -2.84
N VAL A 100 2.36 3.93 -1.67
CA VAL A 100 2.52 2.83 -0.70
C VAL A 100 1.26 1.97 -0.79
N CYS A 101 1.43 0.65 -0.93
CA CYS A 101 0.30 -0.28 -1.00
C CYS A 101 0.65 -1.56 -0.25
N VAL A 102 -0.04 -1.84 0.87
CA VAL A 102 0.33 -2.95 1.77
C VAL A 102 -0.87 -3.82 2.11
N ASN A 103 -0.67 -5.14 2.00
CA ASN A 103 -1.70 -6.16 2.25
C ASN A 103 -2.96 -5.99 1.38
N PHE A 104 -2.79 -5.44 0.20
CA PHE A 104 -3.83 -5.29 -0.80
C PHE A 104 -3.34 -5.88 -2.12
N LEU A 105 -4.20 -6.56 -2.84
CA LEU A 105 -3.93 -7.12 -4.16
C LEU A 105 -5.12 -6.93 -5.07
N ASP A 106 -4.92 -6.19 -6.14
CA ASP A 106 -5.85 -6.07 -7.26
C ASP A 106 -5.05 -6.14 -8.57
N ARG A 107 -5.17 -7.26 -9.26
CA ARG A 107 -4.45 -7.54 -10.50
C ARG A 107 -4.87 -6.66 -11.66
N THR A 108 -6.06 -6.07 -11.58
CA THR A 108 -6.57 -5.16 -12.61
C THR A 108 -6.11 -3.72 -12.39
N LEU A 109 -5.91 -3.34 -11.13
CA LEU A 109 -5.44 -2.02 -10.74
C LEU A 109 -3.92 -1.85 -10.91
N PHE A 110 -3.13 -2.82 -10.48
CA PHE A 110 -1.67 -2.69 -10.35
C PHE A 110 -0.98 -2.21 -11.63
N PRO A 111 -1.33 -2.72 -12.85
CA PRO A 111 -0.75 -2.19 -14.09
C PRO A 111 -1.02 -0.70 -14.33
N SER A 112 -2.08 -0.15 -13.74
CA SER A 112 -2.43 1.27 -13.88
C SER A 112 -1.66 2.20 -12.93
N LEU A 113 -1.03 1.69 -11.89
CA LEU A 113 -0.30 2.51 -10.90
C LEU A 113 0.80 3.35 -11.55
N ALA A 114 1.46 2.81 -12.57
CA ALA A 114 2.46 3.55 -13.35
C ALA A 114 1.91 4.84 -13.97
N SER A 115 0.62 4.85 -14.36
CA SER A 115 0.00 6.03 -14.96
C SER A 115 -0.21 7.16 -13.95
N LEU A 116 -0.42 6.84 -12.68
CA LEU A 116 -0.66 7.79 -11.60
C LEU A 116 0.64 8.49 -11.15
N LEU A 117 1.75 7.77 -11.20
CA LEU A 117 3.06 8.28 -10.80
C LEU A 117 3.57 9.33 -11.80
N ARG A 118 4.16 10.40 -11.27
CA ARG A 118 4.97 11.32 -12.09
C ARG A 118 6.26 10.63 -12.59
N PRO A 119 6.92 11.14 -13.61
CA PRO A 119 8.27 10.68 -13.95
C PRO A 119 9.21 10.78 -12.74
N GLY A 120 9.92 9.70 -12.41
CA GLY A 120 10.72 9.57 -11.20
C GLY A 120 9.95 9.23 -9.94
N GLY A 121 8.63 9.07 -10.00
CA GLY A 121 7.80 8.65 -8.86
C GLY A 121 7.94 7.16 -8.57
N ALA A 122 7.72 6.76 -7.31
CA ALA A 122 7.97 5.42 -6.82
C ALA A 122 6.70 4.67 -6.38
N ALA A 123 6.67 3.36 -6.57
CA ALA A 123 5.72 2.43 -5.96
C ALA A 123 6.44 1.55 -4.95
N ILE A 124 5.93 1.47 -3.73
CA ILE A 124 6.41 0.64 -2.63
C ILE A 124 5.27 -0.30 -2.26
N VAL A 125 5.38 -1.56 -2.64
CA VAL A 125 4.29 -2.54 -2.52
C VAL A 125 4.75 -3.73 -1.71
N GLU A 126 3.94 -4.13 -0.73
CA GLU A 126 4.12 -5.37 0.03
C GLU A 126 2.78 -6.08 0.15
N THR A 127 2.68 -7.33 -0.30
CA THR A 127 1.48 -8.13 -0.07
C THR A 127 1.80 -9.62 0.02
N PHE A 128 0.82 -10.40 0.46
CA PHE A 128 0.98 -11.81 0.77
C PHE A 128 1.19 -12.67 -0.48
N THR A 129 2.01 -13.71 -0.34
CA THR A 129 2.19 -14.76 -1.36
C THR A 129 1.43 -16.03 -0.99
N VAL A 130 1.29 -16.96 -1.92
CA VAL A 130 0.64 -18.27 -1.68
C VAL A 130 1.30 -19.05 -0.54
N ALA A 131 2.58 -18.81 -0.27
CA ALA A 131 3.31 -19.42 0.84
C ALA A 131 2.74 -19.03 2.23
N GLN A 132 1.97 -17.92 2.33
CA GLN A 132 1.30 -17.51 3.56
C GLN A 132 0.40 -18.60 4.15
N ARG A 133 -0.14 -19.47 3.33
CA ARG A 133 -0.99 -20.59 3.79
C ARG A 133 -0.28 -21.52 4.76
N ALA A 134 1.06 -21.65 4.62
CA ALA A 134 1.85 -22.50 5.53
C ALA A 134 1.82 -22.01 6.99
N LEU A 135 1.48 -20.74 7.24
CA LEU A 135 1.37 -20.20 8.59
C LEU A 135 -0.01 -20.43 9.23
N GLY A 136 -0.99 -20.94 8.49
CA GLY A 136 -2.35 -21.19 8.98
C GLY A 136 -3.12 -19.93 9.43
N ARG A 137 -2.65 -18.75 9.04
CA ARG A 137 -3.24 -17.44 9.39
C ARG A 137 -3.11 -16.44 8.25
N GLY A 138 -3.93 -15.38 8.26
CA GLY A 138 -3.98 -14.38 7.20
C GLY A 138 -4.89 -14.81 6.04
N PRO A 139 -4.74 -14.20 4.86
CA PRO A 139 -5.54 -14.57 3.70
C PRO A 139 -5.22 -15.98 3.21
N SER A 140 -6.24 -16.68 2.74
CA SER A 140 -6.14 -18.04 2.19
C SER A 140 -6.66 -18.15 0.75
N SER A 141 -7.45 -17.18 0.29
CA SER A 141 -7.97 -17.13 -1.07
C SER A 141 -6.91 -16.68 -2.06
N ASP A 142 -6.85 -17.34 -3.24
CA ASP A 142 -5.95 -16.94 -4.35
C ASP A 142 -6.17 -15.50 -4.82
N ALA A 143 -7.37 -14.95 -4.62
CA ALA A 143 -7.64 -13.56 -4.95
C ALA A 143 -6.75 -12.56 -4.19
N PHE A 144 -6.25 -12.95 -3.00
CA PHE A 144 -5.44 -12.09 -2.13
C PHE A 144 -3.98 -12.56 -1.99
N LEU A 145 -3.59 -13.59 -2.74
CA LEU A 145 -2.26 -14.19 -2.66
C LEU A 145 -1.57 -14.14 -4.02
N LEU A 146 -0.36 -13.60 -4.03
CA LEU A 146 0.51 -13.60 -5.21
C LEU A 146 1.09 -14.98 -5.47
N GLN A 147 1.20 -15.34 -6.73
CA GLN A 147 2.10 -16.41 -7.16
C GLN A 147 3.56 -15.93 -7.03
N SER A 148 4.52 -16.87 -7.07
CA SER A 148 5.94 -16.48 -7.05
C SER A 148 6.27 -15.59 -8.24
N ASP A 149 7.08 -14.55 -7.99
CA ASP A 149 7.52 -13.56 -8.97
C ASP A 149 6.40 -12.79 -9.71
N GLU A 150 5.16 -12.85 -9.23
CA GLU A 150 4.04 -12.17 -9.87
C GLU A 150 4.08 -10.65 -9.69
N LEU A 151 4.50 -10.16 -8.51
CA LEU A 151 4.41 -8.72 -8.18
C LEU A 151 5.23 -7.82 -9.12
N PRO A 152 6.47 -8.14 -9.50
CA PRO A 152 7.22 -7.36 -10.48
C PRO A 152 6.51 -7.26 -11.84
N ALA A 153 5.91 -8.36 -12.30
CA ALA A 153 5.19 -8.39 -13.57
C ALA A 153 3.93 -7.51 -13.54
N LEU A 154 3.21 -7.48 -12.42
CA LEU A 154 2.03 -6.63 -12.24
C LEU A 154 2.37 -5.14 -12.19
N LEU A 155 3.58 -4.78 -11.81
CA LEU A 155 4.02 -3.38 -11.73
C LEU A 155 4.64 -2.86 -13.04
N ALA A 156 4.72 -3.68 -14.10
CA ALA A 156 5.16 -3.17 -15.40
C ALA A 156 4.26 -2.00 -15.88
N PRO A 157 4.81 -0.97 -16.51
CA PRO A 157 6.18 -0.81 -17.02
C PRO A 157 7.16 -0.12 -16.05
N LEU A 158 6.91 -0.12 -14.73
CA LEU A 158 7.85 0.47 -13.77
C LEU A 158 9.18 -0.29 -13.75
N VAL A 159 10.27 0.43 -13.54
CA VAL A 159 11.60 -0.15 -13.33
C VAL A 159 11.69 -0.69 -11.92
N ILE A 160 11.95 -1.97 -11.77
CA ILE A 160 12.08 -2.62 -10.47
C ILE A 160 13.45 -2.26 -9.87
N LEU A 161 13.45 -1.61 -8.72
CA LEU A 161 14.65 -1.23 -7.97
C LEU A 161 15.00 -2.27 -6.90
N GLU A 162 13.97 -2.80 -6.23
CA GLU A 162 14.12 -3.89 -5.26
C GLU A 162 12.98 -4.90 -5.48
N ASN A 163 13.32 -6.19 -5.41
CA ASN A 163 12.37 -7.29 -5.38
C ASN A 163 12.83 -8.31 -4.34
N ARG A 164 11.96 -8.64 -3.41
CA ARG A 164 12.18 -9.66 -2.39
C ARG A 164 10.91 -10.46 -2.19
N GLU A 165 11.05 -11.76 -2.06
CA GLU A 165 9.94 -12.65 -1.74
C GLU A 165 10.38 -13.65 -0.67
N GLY A 166 9.53 -13.92 0.31
CA GLY A 166 9.80 -14.91 1.34
C GLY A 166 9.20 -14.59 2.70
N LEU A 167 9.70 -15.28 3.71
CA LEU A 167 9.30 -15.14 5.09
C LEU A 167 9.94 -13.90 5.71
N VAL A 168 9.09 -12.98 6.16
CA VAL A 168 9.47 -11.78 6.90
C VAL A 168 9.07 -11.92 8.36
N ARG A 169 9.95 -11.50 9.27
CA ARG A 169 9.72 -11.41 10.71
C ARG A 169 10.10 -10.02 11.19
N ASP A 170 9.11 -9.24 11.60
CA ASP A 170 9.31 -7.91 12.18
C ASP A 170 8.18 -7.61 13.21
N ALA A 171 8.10 -6.37 13.66
CA ALA A 171 7.08 -5.94 14.62
C ALA A 171 5.64 -6.12 14.09
N ALA A 172 5.45 -6.18 12.77
CA ALA A 172 4.15 -6.49 12.15
C ALA A 172 3.83 -8.00 12.15
N GLY A 173 4.74 -8.82 12.67
CA GLY A 173 4.60 -10.27 12.81
C GLY A 173 5.31 -11.07 11.73
N GLU A 174 5.10 -12.38 11.76
CA GLU A 174 5.64 -13.33 10.79
C GLU A 174 4.66 -13.51 9.63
N ARG A 175 5.14 -13.34 8.40
CA ARG A 175 4.33 -13.43 7.19
C ARG A 175 5.16 -13.75 5.94
N TYR A 176 4.59 -14.49 5.00
CA TYR A 176 5.16 -14.69 3.68
C TYR A 176 4.64 -13.61 2.73
N VAL A 177 5.53 -12.77 2.23
CA VAL A 177 5.20 -11.62 1.39
C VAL A 177 6.14 -11.46 0.21
N ALA A 178 5.67 -10.81 -0.83
CA ALA A 178 6.50 -10.17 -1.83
C ALA A 178 6.61 -8.68 -1.53
N GLN A 179 7.81 -8.12 -1.66
CA GLN A 179 8.16 -6.72 -1.40
C GLN A 179 8.84 -6.15 -2.63
N VAL A 180 8.24 -5.16 -3.26
CA VAL A 180 8.79 -4.52 -4.46
C VAL A 180 8.82 -3.00 -4.26
N MET A 181 9.99 -2.43 -4.53
CA MET A 181 10.14 -1.00 -4.82
C MET A 181 10.39 -0.84 -6.31
N ALA A 182 9.55 -0.07 -6.96
CA ALA A 182 9.65 0.20 -8.39
C ALA A 182 9.53 1.69 -8.66
N MET A 183 10.06 2.17 -9.78
CA MET A 183 10.09 3.58 -10.15
C MET A 183 9.62 3.79 -11.59
N LYS A 184 8.87 4.85 -11.81
CA LYS A 184 8.57 5.31 -13.17
C LYS A 184 9.79 6.00 -13.76
N GLU A 185 10.23 5.59 -14.95
CA GLU A 185 11.34 6.25 -15.63
C GLU A 185 11.13 7.76 -15.70
N GLY A 186 12.18 8.48 -15.37
CA GLY A 186 12.24 9.93 -15.56
C GLY A 186 12.32 10.28 -17.05
N VAL A 187 11.72 11.39 -17.47
CA VAL A 187 11.97 11.92 -18.81
C VAL A 187 13.43 12.39 -18.83
N SER A 188 14.28 11.69 -19.57
CA SER A 188 15.64 12.16 -19.84
C SER A 188 15.51 13.51 -20.55
N ARG A 189 15.86 14.61 -19.88
CA ARG A 189 16.03 15.89 -20.56
C ARG A 189 17.24 15.73 -21.49
N ARG A 190 16.95 15.57 -22.76
CA ARG A 190 17.98 15.75 -23.82
C ARG A 190 18.31 17.22 -23.95
#